data_bf1e81c15928a8aa56fa9325dc076b6e
#
_entry.id   bf1e81c15928a8aa56fa9325dc076b6e
#
_cell.length_a   1.000
_cell.length_b   1.000
_cell.length_c   1.000
_cell.angle_alpha   90.00
_cell.angle_beta   90.00
_cell.angle_gamma   90.00
#
_symmetry.space_group_name_H-M   'P 1'
#
loop_
_entity.id
_entity.type
_entity.pdbx_description
1 polymer ?
#
loop_
_entity_poly.entity_id
_entity_poly.type
_entity_poly.pdbx_seq_one_letter_code
_entity_poly.pdbx_strand_id
1 'polypeptide(L)'
;MTLSGHFHQKSSRGGVHYLGAPYPMMWGDWGSTKGFHVLDTETLEIQFIENPIQIFHKIYYNDSTESYDALMNKDFSQLNGMFVKVIVQKKNNPYWFDQFVENIQKSNPCDVSVIESSFEELTNEDETFDETKDTLTILKECVDTLEIGAHKNQLNDLLRDLYIEALNSNEQVQGS
;
A
#
# COMPACT_ATOMS: atom_id res chain seq x y z
N MET A 1 3.01 16.03 -28.72
CA MET A 1 3.29 15.24 -27.51
C MET A 1 2.61 15.91 -26.34
N THR A 2 1.89 15.14 -25.49
CA THR A 2 1.22 15.65 -24.28
C THR A 2 1.84 14.98 -23.07
N LEU A 3 2.25 15.77 -22.06
CA LEU A 3 2.80 15.28 -20.79
C LEU A 3 1.78 15.50 -19.69
N SER A 4 1.58 14.51 -18.80
CA SER A 4 0.67 14.57 -17.68
C SER A 4 1.33 14.01 -16.42
N GLY A 5 1.16 14.69 -15.28
CA GLY A 5 1.62 14.25 -13.95
C GLY A 5 0.51 13.71 -13.05
N HIS A 6 -0.68 13.44 -13.59
CA HIS A 6 -1.84 13.08 -12.77
C HIS A 6 -1.71 11.72 -12.08
N PHE A 7 -1.20 10.71 -12.80
CA PHE A 7 -1.05 9.37 -12.24
C PHE A 7 0.31 9.14 -11.61
N HIS A 8 0.38 8.40 -10.50
CA HIS A 8 1.64 8.03 -9.85
C HIS A 8 2.45 6.98 -10.62
N GLN A 9 1.79 6.21 -11.49
CA GLN A 9 2.42 5.21 -12.33
C GLN A 9 2.81 5.80 -13.69
N LYS A 10 4.06 5.58 -14.09
CA LYS A 10 4.54 5.95 -15.43
C LYS A 10 3.85 5.09 -16.48
N SER A 11 3.24 5.71 -17.48
CA SER A 11 2.58 5.02 -18.58
C SER A 11 2.45 5.91 -19.82
N SER A 12 2.03 5.35 -20.95
CA SER A 12 1.75 6.11 -22.16
C SER A 12 0.51 5.53 -22.84
N ARG A 13 -0.42 6.40 -23.19
CA ARG A 13 -1.65 5.99 -23.89
C ARG A 13 -2.14 7.12 -24.80
N GLY A 14 -2.46 6.79 -26.07
CA GLY A 14 -3.08 7.74 -27.00
C GLY A 14 -2.28 9.02 -27.25
N GLY A 15 -0.94 8.96 -27.24
CA GLY A 15 -0.07 10.13 -27.41
C GLY A 15 0.09 11.00 -26.15
N VAL A 16 -0.50 10.59 -25.03
CA VAL A 16 -0.28 11.18 -23.71
C VAL A 16 0.75 10.35 -22.96
N HIS A 17 1.78 11.03 -22.42
CA HIS A 17 2.80 10.42 -21.55
C HIS A 17 2.51 10.82 -20.10
N TYR A 18 2.13 9.86 -19.27
CA TYR A 18 1.98 10.02 -17.84
C TYR A 18 3.35 9.85 -17.20
N LEU A 19 3.87 10.90 -16.61
CA LEU A 19 5.25 10.97 -16.12
C LEU A 19 5.47 10.13 -14.84
N GLY A 20 4.41 9.90 -14.07
CA GLY A 20 4.49 9.25 -12.79
C GLY A 20 4.99 10.17 -11.68
N ALA A 21 5.08 9.62 -10.47
CA ALA A 21 5.62 10.33 -9.31
C ALA A 21 7.17 10.21 -9.26
N PRO A 22 7.90 11.24 -8.80
CA PRO A 22 9.36 11.19 -8.72
C PRO A 22 9.89 10.32 -7.58
N TYR A 23 9.07 10.00 -6.58
CA TYR A 23 9.34 9.12 -5.45
C TYR A 23 8.03 8.49 -4.97
N PRO A 24 8.07 7.40 -4.18
CA PRO A 24 6.87 6.83 -3.59
C PRO A 24 6.20 7.82 -2.64
N MET A 25 4.90 8.09 -2.82
CA MET A 25 4.12 9.06 -2.03
C MET A 25 3.13 8.39 -1.07
N MET A 26 2.78 7.14 -1.36
CA MET A 26 1.84 6.35 -0.57
C MET A 26 2.19 4.86 -0.64
N TRP A 27 1.57 4.04 0.21
CA TRP A 27 1.82 2.60 0.25
C TRP A 27 1.51 1.86 -1.07
N GLY A 28 0.57 2.34 -1.86
CA GLY A 28 0.29 1.81 -3.20
C GLY A 28 1.41 2.06 -4.22
N ASP A 29 2.38 2.91 -3.90
CA ASP A 29 3.56 3.15 -4.73
C ASP A 29 4.73 2.20 -4.39
N TRP A 30 4.61 1.41 -3.32
CA TRP A 30 5.65 0.48 -2.91
C TRP A 30 5.94 -0.55 -4.01
N GLY A 31 7.22 -0.78 -4.30
CA GLY A 31 7.65 -1.73 -5.33
C GLY A 31 7.53 -1.22 -6.78
N SER A 32 6.93 -0.04 -7.00
CA SER A 32 6.86 0.54 -8.33
C SER A 32 8.08 1.42 -8.63
N THR A 33 8.53 1.39 -9.88
CA THR A 33 9.63 2.24 -10.35
C THR A 33 9.21 3.69 -10.37
N LYS A 34 9.89 4.54 -9.62
CA LYS A 34 9.69 5.99 -9.53
C LYS A 34 10.89 6.73 -10.11
N GLY A 35 10.68 7.99 -10.49
CA GLY A 35 11.74 8.80 -11.05
C GLY A 35 11.24 10.05 -11.75
N PHE A 36 12.11 10.73 -12.44
CA PHE A 36 11.79 11.94 -13.18
C PHE A 36 12.21 11.83 -14.64
N HIS A 37 11.71 12.74 -15.45
CA HIS A 37 12.00 12.76 -16.88
C HIS A 37 12.80 14.00 -17.24
N VAL A 38 13.75 13.82 -18.15
CA VAL A 38 14.46 14.89 -18.82
C VAL A 38 13.92 14.98 -20.25
N LEU A 39 13.43 16.15 -20.63
CA LEU A 39 12.95 16.42 -21.97
C LEU A 39 13.98 17.25 -22.71
N ASP A 40 14.48 16.76 -23.84
CA ASP A 40 15.21 17.55 -24.81
C ASP A 40 14.20 18.36 -25.63
N THR A 41 14.30 19.67 -25.58
CA THR A 41 13.35 20.59 -26.24
C THR A 41 13.61 20.77 -27.72
N GLU A 42 14.79 20.39 -28.23
CA GLU A 42 15.14 20.46 -29.65
C GLU A 42 14.71 19.17 -30.36
N THR A 43 15.03 18.01 -29.76
CA THR A 43 14.72 16.71 -30.38
C THR A 43 13.35 16.16 -29.93
N LEU A 44 12.76 16.69 -28.87
CA LEU A 44 11.55 16.21 -28.19
C LEU A 44 11.69 14.80 -27.64
N GLU A 45 12.90 14.34 -27.39
CA GLU A 45 13.16 13.07 -26.74
C GLU A 45 12.97 13.18 -25.24
N ILE A 46 12.36 12.14 -24.64
CA ILE A 46 12.14 12.03 -23.19
C ILE A 46 12.99 10.89 -22.65
N GLN A 47 13.87 11.23 -21.70
CA GLN A 47 14.67 10.26 -20.96
C GLN A 47 14.11 10.12 -19.54
N PHE A 48 13.83 8.89 -19.10
CA PHE A 48 13.47 8.60 -17.73
C PHE A 48 14.72 8.34 -16.88
N ILE A 49 14.81 9.01 -15.74
CA ILE A 49 15.87 8.82 -14.74
C ILE A 49 15.22 8.20 -13.52
N GLU A 50 15.57 6.96 -13.21
CA GLU A 50 15.04 6.22 -12.07
C GLU A 50 15.56 6.80 -10.75
N ASN A 51 14.66 6.91 -9.77
CA ASN A 51 15.00 7.24 -8.40
C ASN A 51 15.13 5.93 -7.59
N PRO A 52 16.33 5.56 -7.15
CA PRO A 52 16.53 4.33 -6.38
C PRO A 52 16.05 4.43 -4.93
N ILE A 53 15.69 5.63 -4.45
CA ILE A 53 15.32 5.86 -3.05
C ILE A 53 13.90 5.35 -2.82
N GLN A 54 13.76 4.41 -1.88
CA GLN A 54 12.49 3.93 -1.37
C GLN A 54 12.29 4.46 0.05
N ILE A 55 11.09 4.91 0.37
CA ILE A 55 10.72 5.39 1.71
C ILE A 55 9.74 4.47 2.41
N PHE A 56 9.15 3.52 1.70
CA PHE A 56 8.25 2.50 2.23
C PHE A 56 8.90 1.14 2.13
N HIS A 57 8.74 0.31 3.16
CA HIS A 57 9.24 -1.06 3.16
C HIS A 57 8.23 -2.02 3.80
N LYS A 58 7.85 -3.09 3.09
CA LYS A 58 7.00 -4.15 3.61
C LYS A 58 7.87 -5.33 4.05
N ILE A 59 7.61 -5.85 5.24
CA ILE A 59 8.27 -7.03 5.80
C ILE A 59 7.22 -8.06 6.15
N TYR A 60 7.42 -9.29 5.70
CA TYR A 60 6.54 -10.39 6.01
C TYR A 60 7.08 -11.17 7.22
N TYR A 61 6.21 -11.43 8.19
CA TYR A 61 6.51 -12.26 9.35
C TYR A 61 5.77 -13.58 9.28
N ASN A 62 6.50 -14.70 9.40
CA ASN A 62 5.91 -16.03 9.40
C ASN A 62 6.77 -17.00 10.23
N ASP A 63 6.37 -17.26 11.48
CA ASP A 63 7.07 -18.16 12.39
C ASP A 63 6.71 -19.65 12.23
N SER A 64 5.88 -19.99 11.25
CA SER A 64 5.66 -21.39 10.87
C SER A 64 6.64 -21.89 9.82
N THR A 65 7.25 -20.99 9.06
CA THR A 65 8.19 -21.32 7.97
C THR A 65 9.62 -20.91 8.28
N GLU A 66 9.82 -19.95 9.17
CA GLU A 66 11.14 -19.45 9.56
C GLU A 66 11.48 -19.83 11.01
N SER A 67 12.73 -20.19 11.26
CA SER A 67 13.20 -20.47 12.62
C SER A 67 13.41 -19.18 13.40
N TYR A 68 13.45 -19.28 14.75
CA TYR A 68 13.76 -18.16 15.62
C TYR A 68 15.05 -17.45 15.23
N ASP A 69 16.13 -18.21 15.01
CA ASP A 69 17.44 -17.65 14.64
C ASP A 69 17.39 -16.93 13.29
N ALA A 70 16.65 -17.47 12.33
CA ALA A 70 16.47 -16.83 11.01
C ALA A 70 15.73 -15.49 11.13
N LEU A 71 14.71 -15.44 11.96
CA LEU A 71 13.94 -14.21 12.20
C LEU A 71 14.75 -13.15 12.94
N MET A 72 15.50 -13.56 13.99
CA MET A 72 16.25 -12.62 14.85
C MET A 72 17.55 -12.11 14.23
N ASN A 73 18.15 -12.86 13.30
CA ASN A 73 19.39 -12.48 12.63
C ASN A 73 19.17 -11.69 11.32
N LYS A 74 17.93 -11.32 11.00
CA LYS A 74 17.67 -10.45 9.84
C LYS A 74 18.31 -9.09 10.03
N ASP A 75 18.98 -8.60 8.99
CA ASP A 75 19.55 -7.26 8.97
C ASP A 75 18.47 -6.23 8.60
N PHE A 76 18.19 -5.33 9.52
CA PHE A 76 17.22 -4.24 9.37
C PHE A 76 17.90 -2.87 9.21
N SER A 77 19.20 -2.79 9.06
CA SER A 77 19.95 -1.52 8.98
C SER A 77 19.46 -0.60 7.86
N GLN A 78 18.98 -1.18 6.77
CA GLN A 78 18.41 -0.45 5.62
C GLN A 78 17.09 0.27 5.94
N LEU A 79 16.42 -0.06 7.05
CA LEU A 79 15.12 0.50 7.42
C LEU A 79 15.22 1.87 8.11
N ASN A 80 16.43 2.34 8.39
CA ASN A 80 16.64 3.63 9.03
C ASN A 80 15.97 4.76 8.24
N GLY A 81 15.07 5.49 8.88
CA GLY A 81 14.32 6.59 8.26
C GLY A 81 13.21 6.17 7.30
N MET A 82 12.88 4.88 7.19
CA MET A 82 11.80 4.38 6.35
C MET A 82 10.48 4.22 7.13
N PHE A 83 9.36 4.25 6.41
CA PHE A 83 8.08 3.78 6.90
C PHE A 83 8.00 2.28 6.68
N VAL A 84 7.82 1.52 7.75
CA VAL A 84 7.85 0.06 7.71
C VAL A 84 6.46 -0.50 8.00
N LYS A 85 6.04 -1.47 7.18
CA LYS A 85 4.80 -2.23 7.38
C LYS A 85 5.15 -3.69 7.60
N VAL A 86 4.84 -4.22 8.78
CA VAL A 86 5.01 -5.63 9.12
C VAL A 86 3.71 -6.37 8.85
N ILE A 87 3.74 -7.26 7.88
CA ILE A 87 2.62 -8.08 7.46
C ILE A 87 2.74 -9.43 8.13
N VAL A 88 1.83 -9.73 9.04
CA VAL A 88 1.85 -10.96 9.82
C VAL A 88 1.06 -12.03 9.08
N GLN A 89 1.74 -12.95 8.41
CA GLN A 89 1.13 -14.09 7.74
C GLN A 89 0.76 -15.21 8.72
N LYS A 90 1.67 -15.50 9.67
CA LYS A 90 1.45 -16.50 10.73
C LYS A 90 2.24 -16.10 11.98
N LYS A 91 1.55 -16.11 13.13
CA LYS A 91 2.09 -15.78 14.44
C LYS A 91 1.72 -16.89 15.45
N ASN A 92 2.56 -17.91 15.57
CA ASN A 92 2.37 -19.00 16.53
C ASN A 92 2.98 -18.65 17.89
N ASN A 93 4.04 -17.85 17.90
CA ASN A 93 4.74 -17.45 19.12
C ASN A 93 4.76 -15.92 19.27
N PRO A 94 3.89 -15.35 20.14
CA PRO A 94 3.83 -13.90 20.35
C PRO A 94 5.17 -13.31 20.84
N TYR A 95 5.93 -14.03 21.67
CA TYR A 95 7.21 -13.56 22.18
C TYR A 95 8.26 -13.39 21.06
N TRP A 96 8.29 -14.29 20.08
CA TRP A 96 9.17 -14.15 18.91
C TRP A 96 8.79 -12.94 18.08
N PHE A 97 7.50 -12.73 17.93
CA PHE A 97 6.98 -11.59 17.18
C PHE A 97 7.34 -10.26 17.86
N ASP A 98 7.18 -10.16 19.18
CA ASP A 98 7.54 -8.95 19.92
C ASP A 98 9.02 -8.62 19.79
N GLN A 99 9.91 -9.63 19.88
CA GLN A 99 11.35 -9.44 19.67
C GLN A 99 11.68 -9.05 18.23
N PHE A 100 10.99 -9.62 17.25
CA PHE A 100 11.15 -9.28 15.84
C PHE A 100 10.80 -7.81 15.59
N VAL A 101 9.67 -7.33 16.09
CA VAL A 101 9.27 -5.93 15.99
C VAL A 101 10.24 -5.01 16.74
N GLU A 102 10.70 -5.41 17.92
CA GLU A 102 11.73 -4.66 18.67
C GLU A 102 13.02 -4.51 17.86
N ASN A 103 13.47 -5.55 17.17
CA ASN A 103 14.66 -5.48 16.31
C ASN A 103 14.47 -4.54 15.11
N ILE A 104 13.27 -4.50 14.52
CA ILE A 104 12.93 -3.50 13.49
C ILE A 104 13.00 -2.09 14.08
N GLN A 105 12.42 -1.86 15.26
CA GLN A 105 12.43 -0.53 15.90
C GLN A 105 13.84 -0.05 16.24
N LYS A 106 14.76 -0.95 16.60
CA LYS A 106 16.19 -0.62 16.83
C LYS A 106 16.91 -0.07 15.60
N SER A 107 16.40 -0.35 14.40
CA SER A 107 16.95 0.23 13.16
C SER A 107 16.55 1.69 12.92
N ASN A 108 15.77 2.28 13.84
CA ASN A 108 15.33 3.67 13.80
C ASN A 108 14.50 4.03 12.55
N PRO A 109 13.44 3.27 12.21
CA PRO A 109 12.50 3.65 11.17
C PRO A 109 11.71 4.91 11.55
N CYS A 110 11.13 5.61 10.56
CA CYS A 110 10.22 6.72 10.81
C CYS A 110 8.92 6.26 11.49
N ASP A 111 8.40 5.10 11.07
CA ASP A 111 7.20 4.49 11.62
C ASP A 111 7.20 2.99 11.39
N VAL A 112 6.57 2.23 12.29
CA VAL A 112 6.35 0.80 12.15
C VAL A 112 4.88 0.49 12.38
N SER A 113 4.17 0.10 11.33
CA SER A 113 2.80 -0.38 11.42
C SER A 113 2.74 -1.91 11.28
N VAL A 114 1.89 -2.56 12.08
CA VAL A 114 1.68 -4.01 12.05
C VAL A 114 0.31 -4.31 11.47
N ILE A 115 0.26 -5.18 10.47
CA ILE A 115 -0.99 -5.66 9.87
C ILE A 115 -1.06 -7.17 10.04
N GLU A 116 -2.09 -7.65 10.71
CA GLU A 116 -2.38 -9.08 10.80
C GLU A 116 -3.21 -9.51 9.59
N SER A 117 -2.77 -10.57 8.91
CA SER A 117 -3.14 -10.94 7.53
C SER A 117 -4.62 -11.30 7.29
N SER A 118 -5.46 -11.32 8.31
CA SER A 118 -6.91 -11.49 8.10
C SER A 118 -7.55 -10.36 7.28
N PHE A 119 -6.81 -9.26 7.04
CA PHE A 119 -7.28 -8.11 6.26
C PHE A 119 -6.58 -7.97 4.89
N GLU A 120 -5.39 -8.58 4.68
CA GLU A 120 -4.64 -8.46 3.41
C GLU A 120 -5.01 -9.50 2.34
N GLU A 121 -5.67 -10.58 2.70
CA GLU A 121 -6.31 -11.45 1.69
C GLU A 121 -7.38 -10.71 0.88
N LEU A 122 -7.82 -9.54 1.36
CA LEU A 122 -8.82 -8.68 0.71
C LEU A 122 -8.22 -7.63 -0.23
N THR A 123 -6.91 -7.37 -0.10
CA THR A 123 -6.22 -6.44 -1.00
C THR A 123 -5.17 -7.20 -1.82
N ASN A 124 -5.60 -8.14 -2.66
CA ASN A 124 -4.78 -8.59 -3.77
C ASN A 124 -4.52 -7.38 -4.66
N GLU A 125 -3.33 -6.80 -4.53
CA GLU A 125 -2.86 -5.62 -5.30
C GLU A 125 -2.79 -5.87 -6.82
N ASP A 126 -3.10 -7.09 -7.29
CA ASP A 126 -3.17 -7.45 -8.72
C ASP A 126 -4.58 -7.27 -9.33
N GLU A 127 -5.61 -7.03 -8.53
CA GLU A 127 -6.87 -6.56 -9.09
C GLU A 127 -6.73 -5.07 -9.39
N THR A 128 -6.54 -4.74 -10.64
CA THR A 128 -6.67 -3.39 -11.19
C THR A 128 -7.94 -2.78 -10.62
N PHE A 129 -7.76 -1.82 -9.69
CA PHE A 129 -8.85 -1.02 -9.16
C PHE A 129 -9.58 -0.44 -10.37
N ASP A 130 -10.76 -0.93 -10.63
CA ASP A 130 -11.62 -0.38 -11.67
C ASP A 130 -12.17 0.94 -11.12
N GLU A 131 -11.50 2.04 -11.44
CA GLU A 131 -11.87 3.40 -11.02
C GLU A 131 -13.31 3.79 -11.45
N THR A 132 -13.95 2.96 -12.26
CA THR A 132 -15.34 3.16 -12.69
C THR A 132 -16.37 2.58 -11.72
N LYS A 133 -15.94 1.76 -10.76
CA LYS A 133 -16.85 1.16 -9.77
C LYS A 133 -17.10 2.13 -8.62
N ASP A 134 -18.37 2.22 -8.24
CA ASP A 134 -18.79 2.92 -7.03
C ASP A 134 -18.20 2.26 -5.76
N THR A 135 -17.77 3.06 -4.79
CA THR A 135 -17.14 2.61 -3.54
C THR A 135 -17.98 1.56 -2.80
N LEU A 136 -19.30 1.66 -2.81
CA LEU A 136 -20.18 0.66 -2.19
C LEU A 136 -20.11 -0.69 -2.90
N THR A 137 -19.94 -0.69 -4.22
CA THR A 137 -19.77 -1.92 -4.99
C THR A 137 -18.46 -2.61 -4.65
N ILE A 138 -17.38 -1.85 -4.50
CA ILE A 138 -16.06 -2.36 -4.10
C ILE A 138 -16.13 -2.95 -2.68
N LEU A 139 -16.73 -2.23 -1.72
CA LEU A 139 -16.90 -2.73 -0.35
C LEU A 139 -17.69 -4.04 -0.31
N LYS A 140 -18.76 -4.15 -1.11
CA LYS A 140 -19.57 -5.35 -1.19
C LYS A 140 -18.79 -6.53 -1.79
N GLU A 141 -18.06 -6.32 -2.88
CA GLU A 141 -17.20 -7.34 -3.48
C GLU A 141 -16.14 -7.83 -2.47
N CYS A 142 -15.53 -6.92 -1.70
CA CYS A 142 -14.60 -7.28 -0.62
C CYS A 142 -15.27 -8.18 0.43
N VAL A 143 -16.47 -7.85 0.90
CA VAL A 143 -17.19 -8.69 1.88
C VAL A 143 -17.58 -10.05 1.29
N ASP A 144 -17.90 -10.10 -0.02
CA ASP A 144 -18.28 -11.34 -0.68
C ASP A 144 -17.12 -12.34 -0.80
N THR A 145 -15.86 -11.87 -0.78
CA THR A 145 -14.67 -12.73 -0.73
C THR A 145 -14.41 -13.33 0.65
N LEU A 146 -14.98 -12.75 1.73
CA LEU A 146 -14.79 -13.23 3.09
C LEU A 146 -15.56 -14.53 3.37
N GLU A 147 -14.92 -15.50 4.00
CA GLU A 147 -15.58 -16.74 4.47
C GLU A 147 -16.19 -16.57 5.86
N ILE A 148 -17.04 -15.53 6.07
CA ILE A 148 -17.69 -15.23 7.37
C ILE A 148 -19.13 -15.72 7.48
N GLY A 149 -19.58 -16.56 6.57
CA GLY A 149 -20.87 -17.27 6.62
C GLY A 149 -22.07 -16.31 6.77
N ALA A 150 -22.91 -16.53 7.79
CA ALA A 150 -24.15 -15.81 8.01
C ALA A 150 -23.98 -14.31 8.36
N HIS A 151 -22.76 -13.86 8.68
CA HIS A 151 -22.50 -12.47 9.07
C HIS A 151 -22.22 -11.54 7.89
N LYS A 152 -22.11 -12.05 6.65
CA LYS A 152 -21.88 -11.23 5.45
C LYS A 152 -22.87 -10.09 5.29
N ASN A 153 -24.17 -10.38 5.44
CA ASN A 153 -25.19 -9.36 5.29
C ASN A 153 -25.09 -8.27 6.35
N GLN A 154 -24.85 -8.64 7.62
CA GLN A 154 -24.67 -7.69 8.71
C GLN A 154 -23.45 -6.78 8.50
N LEU A 155 -22.36 -7.36 7.97
CA LEU A 155 -21.15 -6.58 7.68
C LEU A 155 -21.38 -5.62 6.50
N ASN A 156 -22.07 -6.06 5.45
CA ASN A 156 -22.43 -5.20 4.32
C ASN A 156 -23.31 -4.02 4.76
N ASP A 157 -24.32 -4.28 5.59
CA ASP A 157 -25.20 -3.23 6.10
C ASP A 157 -24.41 -2.22 6.95
N LEU A 158 -23.53 -2.71 7.86
CA LEU A 158 -22.69 -1.85 8.68
C LEU A 158 -21.75 -0.97 7.86
N LEU A 159 -21.06 -1.55 6.86
CA LEU A 159 -20.14 -0.80 6.00
C LEU A 159 -20.86 0.24 5.16
N ARG A 160 -22.04 -0.09 4.67
CA ARG A 160 -22.89 0.85 3.95
C ARG A 160 -23.29 2.03 4.85
N ASP A 161 -23.74 1.77 6.07
CA ASP A 161 -24.17 2.81 7.01
C ASP A 161 -23.00 3.72 7.38
N LEU A 162 -21.81 3.15 7.66
CA LEU A 162 -20.58 3.91 7.94
C LEU A 162 -20.16 4.78 6.74
N TYR A 163 -20.28 4.27 5.51
CA TYR A 163 -19.95 5.03 4.31
C TYR A 163 -20.91 6.22 4.11
N ILE A 164 -22.20 6.02 4.32
CA ILE A 164 -23.20 7.09 4.25
C ILE A 164 -22.96 8.16 5.34
N GLU A 165 -22.62 7.73 6.56
CA GLU A 165 -22.26 8.64 7.65
C GLU A 165 -21.02 9.47 7.32
N ALA A 166 -19.98 8.85 6.76
CA ALA A 166 -18.78 9.54 6.32
C ALA A 166 -19.03 10.58 5.21
N LEU A 167 -19.89 10.28 4.24
CA LEU A 167 -20.28 11.23 3.22
C LEU A 167 -21.02 12.44 3.80
N ASN A 168 -21.99 12.20 4.70
CA ASN A 168 -22.74 13.28 5.35
C ASN A 168 -21.86 14.14 6.26
N SER A 169 -20.83 13.57 6.88
CA SER A 169 -19.88 14.31 7.73
C SER A 169 -18.98 15.24 6.91
N ASN A 170 -18.61 14.85 5.69
CA ASN A 170 -17.80 15.68 4.80
C ASN A 170 -18.59 16.88 4.21
N GLU A 171 -19.91 16.77 4.02
CA GLU A 171 -20.74 17.87 3.54
C GLU A 171 -20.89 19.00 4.59
N GLN A 172 -20.82 18.67 5.89
CA GLN A 172 -20.91 19.67 6.95
C GLN A 172 -19.61 20.52 7.13
N VAL A 173 -18.46 20.02 6.67
CA VAL A 173 -17.18 20.75 6.76
C VAL A 173 -16.98 21.75 5.61
N GLN A 174 -17.68 21.57 4.48
CA GLN A 174 -17.57 22.46 3.32
C GLN A 174 -18.59 23.63 3.35
N GLY A 175 -19.48 23.68 4.34
CA GLY A 175 -20.54 24.68 4.47
C GLY A 175 -20.30 25.71 5.59
N SER A 176 -19.06 25.85 6.12
CA SER A 176 -18.73 26.83 7.18
C SER A 176 -17.69 27.82 6.74
#